data_b2ae8f11a935734e1e3e9895c015e5be
#
_entry.id   b2ae8f11a935734e1e3e9895c015e5be
#
_cell.length_a   1.000
_cell.length_b   1.000
_cell.length_c   1.000
_cell.angle_alpha   90.00
_cell.angle_beta   90.00
_cell.angle_gamma   90.00
#
_symmetry.space_group_name_H-M   'P 1'
#
loop_
_entity.id
_entity.type
_entity.pdbx_description
1 polymer ?
#
loop_
_entity_poly.entity_id
_entity_poly.type
_entity_poly.pdbx_seq_one_letter_code
_entity_poly.pdbx_strand_id
1 'polypeptide(L)'
;MIKNIHILAIIIATMLLPCSCCDEKYIEDLFMEETVEGCFDALWNIIDRRYCFLGYAEETFGLDWNAVYHKYRSRIDNEKSTNFDLFKVCGEMLAELRDGHVNLTSPYGTTYNWDWRLDYPINFSDSLQRNYLGKRFILNSGIKYTTLGDKYAYAYLGSFDNGFSDGNLDALLYTISDCKALILDIRCNGGGMLTAAETLASHFTSKKIKIGSIMHKTGPGHDAFSSPEPMHLSPADGAIWERPVIVLTNRGVFSAANHFVMMMRELPHVVIMGDKTGGGSGLPMSNTLPNGWSVRFSASPILDAEGNHTEFGIEPDVKVSITSEDWNRGVDTIIEEALKLAEELTKEKEE
;
A
#
# COMPACT_ATOMS: atom_id res chain seq x y z
N MET A 1 66.62 -39.10 -7.92
CA MET A 1 65.48 -38.99 -6.98
C MET A 1 64.63 -37.82 -7.42
N ILE A 2 63.60 -38.11 -8.20
CA ILE A 2 62.69 -37.09 -8.75
C ILE A 2 61.34 -37.26 -7.98
N LYS A 3 60.94 -36.24 -7.25
CA LYS A 3 59.68 -36.23 -6.53
C LYS A 3 58.56 -35.74 -7.51
N ASN A 4 57.58 -36.60 -7.73
CA ASN A 4 56.35 -36.29 -8.45
C ASN A 4 55.48 -35.36 -7.60
N ILE A 5 55.17 -34.19 -8.14
CA ILE A 5 54.15 -33.30 -7.61
C ILE A 5 52.87 -33.54 -8.42
N HIS A 6 51.89 -34.13 -7.79
CA HIS A 6 50.53 -34.24 -8.34
C HIS A 6 49.82 -32.92 -8.10
N ILE A 7 49.55 -32.19 -9.20
CA ILE A 7 48.66 -31.03 -9.19
C ILE A 7 47.23 -31.53 -9.24
N LEU A 8 46.52 -31.37 -8.15
CA LEU A 8 45.10 -31.65 -8.04
C LEU A 8 44.34 -30.45 -8.64
N ALA A 9 43.83 -30.59 -9.86
CA ALA A 9 42.95 -29.61 -10.46
C ALA A 9 41.55 -29.73 -9.84
N ILE A 10 41.20 -28.79 -8.98
CA ILE A 10 39.82 -28.63 -8.49
C ILE A 10 39.01 -27.95 -9.58
N ILE A 11 38.19 -28.72 -10.26
CA ILE A 11 37.15 -28.19 -11.17
C ILE A 11 36.06 -27.63 -10.29
N ILE A 12 36.01 -26.31 -10.12
CA ILE A 12 34.83 -25.60 -9.59
C ILE A 12 33.80 -25.57 -10.70
N ALA A 13 32.87 -26.51 -10.65
CA ALA A 13 31.64 -26.43 -11.43
C ALA A 13 30.76 -25.35 -10.79
N THR A 14 30.87 -24.12 -11.29
CA THR A 14 29.87 -23.09 -11.02
C THR A 14 28.58 -23.56 -11.68
N MET A 15 27.65 -24.08 -10.87
CA MET A 15 26.25 -24.20 -11.26
C MET A 15 25.72 -22.79 -11.51
N LEU A 16 25.77 -22.37 -12.77
CA LEU A 16 24.87 -21.35 -13.29
C LEU A 16 23.47 -21.94 -13.22
N LEU A 17 22.76 -21.69 -12.12
CA LEU A 17 21.31 -21.79 -12.12
C LEU A 17 20.84 -20.80 -13.17
N PRO A 18 20.11 -21.23 -14.23
CA PRO A 18 19.45 -20.28 -15.08
C PRO A 18 18.44 -19.57 -14.21
N CYS A 19 18.68 -18.28 -13.97
CA CYS A 19 17.63 -17.38 -13.48
C CYS A 19 16.54 -17.44 -14.53
N SER A 20 15.47 -18.16 -14.24
CA SER A 20 14.37 -18.44 -15.12
C SER A 20 13.73 -17.13 -15.54
N CYS A 21 13.83 -16.85 -16.83
CA CYS A 21 12.82 -16.18 -17.63
C CYS A 21 12.32 -14.80 -17.18
N CYS A 22 13.15 -13.78 -17.35
CA CYS A 22 12.62 -12.65 -18.10
C CYS A 22 12.79 -13.03 -19.57
N ASP A 23 11.69 -13.30 -20.27
CA ASP A 23 11.70 -13.54 -21.69
C ASP A 23 12.39 -12.33 -22.37
N GLU A 24 13.59 -12.52 -22.93
CA GLU A 24 14.31 -11.47 -23.68
C GLU A 24 13.45 -10.89 -24.80
N LYS A 25 12.52 -11.65 -25.33
CA LYS A 25 11.50 -11.24 -26.29
C LYS A 25 10.59 -10.10 -25.78
N TYR A 26 10.44 -9.95 -24.44
CA TYR A 26 9.68 -8.86 -23.83
C TYR A 26 10.43 -7.52 -23.80
N ILE A 27 11.75 -7.56 -23.97
CA ILE A 27 12.62 -6.36 -23.90
C ILE A 27 12.81 -5.78 -25.31
N GLU A 28 12.88 -6.61 -26.35
CA GLU A 28 13.16 -6.17 -27.72
C GLU A 28 12.05 -5.29 -28.35
N ASP A 29 10.79 -5.45 -27.94
CA ASP A 29 9.66 -4.64 -28.47
C ASP A 29 9.56 -3.22 -27.88
N LEU A 30 10.46 -2.82 -26.99
CA LEU A 30 10.44 -1.50 -26.32
C LEU A 30 11.52 -0.52 -26.83
N PHE A 31 12.29 -0.87 -27.89
CA PHE A 31 13.22 0.05 -28.54
C PHE A 31 12.43 1.06 -29.39
N MET A 32 11.88 2.06 -28.72
CA MET A 32 11.30 3.22 -29.39
C MET A 32 12.33 4.34 -29.50
N GLU A 33 12.12 5.22 -30.48
CA GLU A 33 13.02 6.34 -30.73
C GLU A 33 13.02 7.33 -29.57
N GLU A 34 14.17 7.97 -29.31
CA GLU A 34 14.31 9.08 -28.35
C GLU A 34 13.70 10.38 -28.91
N THR A 35 12.51 10.29 -29.50
CA THR A 35 11.71 11.43 -29.94
C THR A 35 10.57 11.68 -28.96
N VAL A 36 9.93 12.84 -29.07
CA VAL A 36 8.77 13.18 -28.19
C VAL A 36 7.65 12.17 -28.42
N GLU A 37 7.36 11.81 -29.67
CA GLU A 37 6.36 10.81 -30.02
C GLU A 37 6.76 9.42 -29.57
N GLY A 38 8.03 9.01 -29.85
CA GLY A 38 8.53 7.69 -29.44
C GLY A 38 8.52 7.49 -27.92
N CYS A 39 8.84 8.53 -27.14
CA CYS A 39 8.76 8.46 -25.69
C CYS A 39 7.31 8.36 -25.17
N PHE A 40 6.36 9.05 -25.82
CA PHE A 40 4.94 8.91 -25.49
C PHE A 40 4.44 7.49 -25.78
N ASP A 41 4.74 6.97 -26.97
CA ASP A 41 4.33 5.63 -27.38
C ASP A 41 4.98 4.55 -26.49
N ALA A 42 6.25 4.74 -26.09
CA ALA A 42 6.93 3.87 -25.14
C ALA A 42 6.22 3.85 -23.78
N LEU A 43 5.86 5.02 -23.24
CA LEU A 43 5.14 5.11 -21.96
C LEU A 43 3.80 4.39 -22.02
N TRP A 44 3.00 4.67 -23.08
CA TRP A 44 1.70 4.02 -23.24
C TRP A 44 1.83 2.50 -23.33
N ASN A 45 2.78 1.97 -24.12
CA ASN A 45 3.04 0.54 -24.26
C ASN A 45 3.53 -0.11 -22.96
N ILE A 46 4.36 0.58 -22.15
CA ILE A 46 4.80 0.07 -20.85
C ILE A 46 3.59 -0.15 -19.96
N ILE A 47 2.69 0.83 -19.88
CA ILE A 47 1.48 0.73 -19.08
C ILE A 47 0.55 -0.35 -19.64
N ASP A 48 0.29 -0.37 -20.95
CA ASP A 48 -0.57 -1.34 -21.61
C ASP A 48 -0.17 -2.79 -21.31
N ARG A 49 1.11 -3.08 -21.34
CA ARG A 49 1.63 -4.44 -21.20
C ARG A 49 1.95 -4.85 -19.76
N ARG A 50 2.25 -3.90 -18.87
CA ARG A 50 2.84 -4.20 -17.55
C ARG A 50 2.03 -3.73 -16.37
N TYR A 51 1.21 -2.70 -16.53
CA TYR A 51 0.33 -2.24 -15.45
C TYR A 51 -0.74 -3.30 -15.15
N CYS A 52 -0.87 -3.67 -13.88
CA CYS A 52 -1.66 -4.85 -13.52
C CYS A 52 -3.16 -4.59 -13.34
N PHE A 53 -3.61 -3.34 -13.39
CA PHE A 53 -5.02 -3.01 -13.10
C PHE A 53 -5.80 -2.46 -14.30
N LEU A 54 -5.31 -2.60 -15.56
CA LEU A 54 -6.07 -2.10 -16.73
C LEU A 54 -7.42 -2.78 -16.85
N GLY A 55 -7.48 -4.12 -16.81
CA GLY A 55 -8.75 -4.86 -16.85
C GLY A 55 -9.66 -4.50 -15.68
N TYR A 56 -9.12 -4.40 -14.46
CA TYR A 56 -9.90 -4.00 -13.28
C TYR A 56 -10.40 -2.55 -13.35
N ALA A 57 -9.63 -1.64 -13.92
CA ALA A 57 -10.06 -0.25 -14.13
C ALA A 57 -11.15 -0.14 -15.21
N GLU A 58 -11.06 -0.95 -16.29
CA GLU A 58 -12.11 -1.08 -17.29
C GLU A 58 -13.42 -1.54 -16.66
N GLU A 59 -13.40 -2.63 -15.88
CA GLU A 59 -14.55 -3.17 -15.17
C GLU A 59 -15.14 -2.19 -14.13
N THR A 60 -14.27 -1.47 -13.39
CA THR A 60 -14.70 -0.66 -12.24
C THR A 60 -15.26 0.69 -12.65
N PHE A 61 -14.66 1.36 -13.63
CA PHE A 61 -15.06 2.72 -14.06
C PHE A 61 -14.98 2.96 -15.57
N GLY A 62 -14.91 1.90 -16.38
CA GLY A 62 -15.04 1.97 -17.83
C GLY A 62 -13.82 2.58 -18.53
N LEU A 63 -12.60 2.38 -17.99
CA LEU A 63 -11.38 2.87 -18.62
C LEU A 63 -11.11 2.14 -19.94
N ASP A 64 -11.15 2.87 -21.06
CA ASP A 64 -10.69 2.40 -22.37
C ASP A 64 -9.28 2.94 -22.63
N TRP A 65 -8.24 2.12 -22.39
CA TRP A 65 -6.86 2.53 -22.52
C TRP A 65 -6.46 2.86 -23.98
N ASN A 66 -7.11 2.25 -24.96
CA ASN A 66 -6.92 2.60 -26.37
C ASN A 66 -7.52 3.98 -26.69
N ALA A 67 -8.71 4.27 -26.18
CA ALA A 67 -9.31 5.60 -26.33
C ALA A 67 -8.44 6.68 -25.64
N VAL A 68 -7.87 6.37 -24.49
CA VAL A 68 -6.90 7.23 -23.80
C VAL A 68 -5.66 7.49 -24.68
N TYR A 69 -5.11 6.45 -25.35
CA TYR A 69 -4.02 6.64 -26.31
C TYR A 69 -4.38 7.69 -27.36
N HIS A 70 -5.47 7.51 -28.08
CA HIS A 70 -5.86 8.42 -29.16
C HIS A 70 -6.11 9.84 -28.66
N LYS A 71 -6.72 9.99 -27.49
CA LYS A 71 -6.97 11.29 -26.87
C LYS A 71 -5.70 12.08 -26.62
N TYR A 72 -4.68 11.45 -26.06
CA TYR A 72 -3.45 12.13 -25.66
C TYR A 72 -2.39 12.15 -26.74
N ARG A 73 -2.29 11.09 -27.58
CA ARG A 73 -1.35 11.03 -28.69
C ARG A 73 -1.55 12.16 -29.70
N SER A 74 -2.81 12.56 -29.95
CA SER A 74 -3.14 13.68 -30.84
C SER A 74 -2.62 15.03 -30.40
N ARG A 75 -2.13 15.13 -29.16
CA ARG A 75 -1.59 16.37 -28.55
C ARG A 75 -0.07 16.46 -28.64
N ILE A 76 0.59 15.42 -29.18
CA ILE A 76 2.04 15.29 -29.29
C ILE A 76 2.45 15.32 -30.78
N ASP A 77 3.47 16.12 -31.10
CA ASP A 77 4.02 16.33 -32.45
C ASP A 77 5.53 16.55 -32.31
N ASN A 78 6.35 15.77 -33.00
CA ASN A 78 7.82 15.83 -32.91
C ASN A 78 8.40 17.19 -33.32
N GLU A 79 7.73 17.94 -34.21
CA GLU A 79 8.22 19.22 -34.70
C GLU A 79 7.85 20.40 -33.80
N LYS A 80 6.75 20.26 -33.03
CA LYS A 80 6.15 21.36 -32.27
C LYS A 80 6.20 21.17 -30.76
N SER A 81 6.15 19.90 -30.28
CA SER A 81 6.09 19.62 -28.85
C SER A 81 7.48 19.61 -28.24
N THR A 82 7.62 20.25 -27.10
CA THR A 82 8.82 20.20 -26.27
C THR A 82 8.76 19.00 -25.31
N ASN A 83 9.89 18.65 -24.70
CA ASN A 83 9.92 17.66 -23.60
C ASN A 83 9.03 18.09 -22.42
N PHE A 84 8.85 19.40 -22.17
CA PHE A 84 7.93 19.88 -21.13
C PHE A 84 6.47 19.62 -21.50
N ASP A 85 6.10 19.78 -22.78
CA ASP A 85 4.76 19.43 -23.25
C ASP A 85 4.52 17.93 -23.16
N LEU A 86 5.52 17.09 -23.52
CA LEU A 86 5.47 15.65 -23.31
C LEU A 86 5.22 15.31 -21.83
N PHE A 87 5.98 15.90 -20.90
CA PHE A 87 5.82 15.66 -19.46
C PHE A 87 4.39 15.94 -18.99
N LYS A 88 3.81 17.09 -19.40
CA LYS A 88 2.43 17.44 -19.03
C LYS A 88 1.40 16.46 -19.61
N VAL A 89 1.51 16.17 -20.91
CA VAL A 89 0.56 15.28 -21.60
C VAL A 89 0.63 13.87 -21.04
N CYS A 90 1.83 13.35 -20.81
CA CYS A 90 2.03 12.04 -20.17
C CYS A 90 1.47 12.01 -18.73
N GLY A 91 1.67 13.07 -17.95
CA GLY A 91 1.12 13.16 -16.60
C GLY A 91 -0.41 13.14 -16.58
N GLU A 92 -1.05 13.87 -17.49
CA GLU A 92 -2.51 13.85 -17.65
C GLU A 92 -3.02 12.50 -18.14
N MET A 93 -2.31 11.83 -19.07
CA MET A 93 -2.63 10.48 -19.53
C MET A 93 -2.60 9.47 -18.37
N LEU A 94 -1.54 9.50 -17.57
CA LEU A 94 -1.39 8.61 -16.41
C LEU A 94 -2.43 8.88 -15.32
N ALA A 95 -2.97 10.08 -15.21
CA ALA A 95 -4.03 10.43 -14.26
C ALA A 95 -5.34 9.66 -14.50
N GLU A 96 -5.61 9.24 -15.75
CA GLU A 96 -6.80 8.45 -16.08
C GLU A 96 -6.82 7.10 -15.36
N LEU A 97 -5.66 6.58 -14.94
CA LEU A 97 -5.53 5.29 -14.22
C LEU A 97 -6.03 5.35 -12.76
N ARG A 98 -6.15 6.54 -12.16
CA ARG A 98 -6.58 6.76 -10.77
C ARG A 98 -5.79 5.93 -9.74
N ASP A 99 -4.52 5.63 -10.03
CA ASP A 99 -3.63 4.87 -9.16
C ASP A 99 -2.51 5.78 -8.62
N GLY A 100 -2.42 5.90 -7.30
CA GLY A 100 -1.41 6.71 -6.62
C GLY A 100 0.03 6.16 -6.74
N HIS A 101 0.21 4.91 -7.16
CA HIS A 101 1.52 4.34 -7.45
C HIS A 101 2.02 4.69 -8.85
N VAL A 102 1.16 5.21 -9.74
CA VAL A 102 1.55 5.58 -11.11
C VAL A 102 2.09 6.99 -11.14
N ASN A 103 3.41 7.10 -11.38
CA ASN A 103 4.14 8.36 -11.37
C ASN A 103 5.18 8.40 -12.49
N LEU A 104 5.28 9.53 -13.19
CA LEU A 104 6.36 9.82 -14.15
C LEU A 104 7.34 10.79 -13.52
N THR A 105 8.61 10.39 -13.45
CA THR A 105 9.72 11.23 -12.96
C THR A 105 10.61 11.67 -14.12
N SER A 106 10.88 12.95 -14.19
CA SER A 106 11.66 13.62 -15.23
C SER A 106 12.48 14.77 -14.62
N PRO A 107 13.35 15.45 -15.39
CA PRO A 107 14.00 16.67 -14.94
C PRO A 107 13.03 17.84 -14.57
N TYR A 108 11.77 17.76 -15.00
CA TYR A 108 10.73 18.74 -14.67
C TYR A 108 10.02 18.47 -13.35
N GLY A 109 10.25 17.29 -12.73
CA GLY A 109 9.65 16.86 -11.49
C GLY A 109 9.00 15.47 -11.59
N THR A 110 8.12 15.17 -10.63
CA THR A 110 7.35 13.92 -10.60
C THR A 110 5.87 14.24 -10.66
N THR A 111 5.11 13.48 -11.49
CA THR A 111 3.65 13.63 -11.56
C THR A 111 3.00 12.93 -10.38
N TYR A 112 1.92 13.52 -9.86
CA TYR A 112 1.09 12.95 -8.80
C TYR A 112 -0.37 13.04 -9.21
N ASN A 113 -1.08 11.93 -9.19
CA ASN A 113 -2.45 11.82 -9.70
C ASN A 113 -3.41 11.47 -8.56
N TRP A 114 -3.54 12.41 -7.60
CA TRP A 114 -4.26 12.18 -6.36
C TRP A 114 -5.63 12.87 -6.30
N ASP A 115 -6.07 13.53 -7.38
CA ASP A 115 -7.30 14.32 -7.41
C ASP A 115 -8.55 13.49 -7.09
N TRP A 116 -8.55 12.22 -7.45
CA TRP A 116 -9.62 11.27 -7.13
C TRP A 116 -9.82 11.02 -5.61
N ARG A 117 -8.87 11.46 -4.78
CA ARG A 117 -8.95 11.40 -3.31
C ARG A 117 -9.57 12.66 -2.69
N LEU A 118 -9.73 13.73 -3.45
CA LEU A 118 -10.21 15.03 -2.97
C LEU A 118 -11.75 15.05 -2.79
N ASP A 119 -12.46 14.11 -3.39
CA ASP A 119 -13.93 14.00 -3.29
C ASP A 119 -14.42 13.44 -1.94
N TYR A 120 -13.48 13.11 -1.03
CA TYR A 120 -13.78 12.52 0.27
C TYR A 120 -13.46 13.49 1.41
N PRO A 121 -14.27 13.47 2.50
CA PRO A 121 -13.92 14.23 3.69
C PRO A 121 -12.58 13.74 4.26
N ILE A 122 -11.77 14.68 4.77
CA ILE A 122 -10.45 14.32 5.32
C ILE A 122 -10.59 13.38 6.52
N ASN A 123 -11.63 13.53 7.34
CA ASN A 123 -11.91 12.70 8.51
C ASN A 123 -10.72 12.55 9.47
N PHE A 124 -9.88 13.59 9.56
CA PHE A 124 -8.71 13.63 10.42
C PHE A 124 -8.30 15.08 10.71
N SER A 125 -7.84 15.32 11.92
CA SER A 125 -7.20 16.57 12.33
C SER A 125 -6.14 16.31 13.39
N ASP A 126 -4.91 16.75 13.11
CA ASP A 126 -3.80 16.68 14.09
C ASP A 126 -4.13 17.37 15.42
N SER A 127 -4.91 18.45 15.39
CA SER A 127 -5.30 19.18 16.61
C SER A 127 -6.30 18.38 17.45
N LEU A 128 -7.31 17.76 16.81
CA LEU A 128 -8.28 16.90 17.50
C LEU A 128 -7.59 15.65 18.05
N GLN A 129 -6.80 14.98 17.24
CA GLN A 129 -6.05 13.78 17.65
C GLN A 129 -5.12 14.06 18.85
N ARG A 130 -4.45 15.21 18.90
CA ARG A 130 -3.58 15.60 20.01
C ARG A 130 -4.34 15.75 21.34
N ASN A 131 -5.63 16.08 21.30
CA ASN A 131 -6.45 16.15 22.52
C ASN A 131 -6.55 14.77 23.21
N TYR A 132 -6.62 13.68 22.42
CA TYR A 132 -6.67 12.30 22.92
C TYR A 132 -5.28 11.76 23.31
N LEU A 133 -4.24 12.06 22.56
CA LEU A 133 -2.87 11.69 22.94
C LEU A 133 -2.41 12.39 24.23
N GLY A 134 -2.93 13.61 24.47
CA GLY A 134 -2.52 14.41 25.62
C GLY A 134 -1.07 14.89 25.53
N LYS A 135 -0.56 15.43 26.66
CA LYS A 135 0.80 15.98 26.73
C LYS A 135 1.88 14.94 27.06
N ARG A 136 1.50 13.74 27.49
CA ARG A 136 2.40 12.71 28.04
C ARG A 136 2.25 11.37 27.31
N PHE A 137 2.14 11.40 25.98
CA PHE A 137 2.16 10.18 25.18
C PHE A 137 3.58 9.59 25.14
N ILE A 138 3.67 8.29 24.89
CA ILE A 138 4.93 7.60 24.60
C ILE A 138 5.12 7.56 23.09
N LEU A 139 6.34 7.80 22.63
CA LEU A 139 6.75 7.64 21.24
C LEU A 139 7.73 6.47 21.13
N ASN A 140 7.37 5.46 20.36
CA ASN A 140 8.21 4.29 20.11
C ASN A 140 8.12 3.88 18.63
N SER A 141 9.23 3.90 17.91
CA SER A 141 9.35 3.56 16.48
C SER A 141 8.29 4.22 15.57
N GLY A 142 7.97 5.50 15.85
CA GLY A 142 6.95 6.25 15.09
C GLY A 142 5.51 6.09 15.61
N ILE A 143 5.25 5.12 16.49
CA ILE A 143 3.94 4.95 17.14
C ILE A 143 3.86 5.88 18.35
N LYS A 144 2.85 6.76 18.38
CA LYS A 144 2.51 7.59 19.53
C LYS A 144 1.35 6.92 20.26
N TYR A 145 1.50 6.62 21.55
CA TYR A 145 0.45 5.93 22.28
C TYR A 145 0.30 6.41 23.72
N THR A 146 -0.89 6.23 24.24
CA THR A 146 -1.31 6.60 25.61
C THR A 146 -2.45 5.70 26.07
N THR A 147 -2.87 5.82 27.33
CA THR A 147 -4.11 5.20 27.83
C THR A 147 -5.20 6.26 27.99
N LEU A 148 -6.44 5.90 27.65
CA LEU A 148 -7.63 6.73 27.79
C LEU A 148 -8.47 6.19 28.96
N GLY A 149 -8.56 6.99 30.04
CA GLY A 149 -9.30 6.62 31.24
C GLY A 149 -8.80 5.34 31.92
N ASP A 150 -7.50 5.04 31.82
CA ASP A 150 -6.83 3.83 32.34
C ASP A 150 -7.47 2.50 31.91
N LYS A 151 -8.33 2.54 30.89
CA LYS A 151 -9.12 1.39 30.47
C LYS A 151 -8.85 0.98 29.01
N TYR A 152 -8.60 1.93 28.12
CA TYR A 152 -8.37 1.69 26.71
C TYR A 152 -7.03 2.27 26.27
N ALA A 153 -6.33 1.54 25.42
CA ALA A 153 -5.15 2.07 24.74
C ALA A 153 -5.56 2.86 23.49
N TYR A 154 -4.90 3.97 23.25
CA TYR A 154 -4.96 4.71 21.98
C TYR A 154 -3.56 4.83 21.40
N ALA A 155 -3.37 4.35 20.17
CA ALA A 155 -2.12 4.40 19.45
C ALA A 155 -2.33 5.04 18.07
N TYR A 156 -1.45 5.96 17.69
CA TYR A 156 -1.45 6.60 16.38
C TYR A 156 -0.17 6.26 15.61
N LEU A 157 -0.31 5.82 14.37
CA LEU A 157 0.77 5.53 13.45
C LEU A 157 0.52 6.24 12.10
N GLY A 158 1.28 7.30 11.82
CA GLY A 158 1.11 8.12 10.60
C GLY A 158 1.86 7.62 9.37
N SER A 159 2.78 6.65 9.50
CA SER A 159 3.56 6.09 8.38
C SER A 159 4.17 4.75 8.76
N PHE A 160 4.36 3.88 7.77
CA PHE A 160 5.15 2.66 7.84
C PHE A 160 6.59 2.84 7.30
N ASP A 161 7.09 4.07 7.20
CA ASP A 161 8.46 4.34 6.73
C ASP A 161 9.53 3.89 7.73
N ASN A 162 9.19 3.80 9.02
CA ASN A 162 10.06 3.25 10.04
C ASN A 162 9.80 1.76 10.22
N GLY A 163 10.88 0.97 10.28
CA GLY A 163 10.78 -0.43 10.68
C GLY A 163 10.50 -0.58 12.16
N PHE A 164 9.91 -1.70 12.53
CA PHE A 164 9.74 -2.13 13.90
C PHE A 164 10.71 -3.26 14.22
N SER A 165 11.21 -3.33 15.46
CA SER A 165 11.74 -4.54 16.03
C SER A 165 10.71 -5.17 16.95
N ASP A 166 10.77 -6.50 17.13
CA ASP A 166 9.88 -7.19 18.07
C ASP A 166 9.96 -6.56 19.46
N GLY A 167 11.15 -6.21 19.94
CA GLY A 167 11.32 -5.55 21.23
C GLY A 167 10.65 -4.18 21.34
N ASN A 168 10.48 -3.43 20.25
CA ASN A 168 9.71 -2.19 20.27
C ASN A 168 8.22 -2.44 20.44
N LEU A 169 7.68 -3.42 19.73
CA LEU A 169 6.26 -3.77 19.78
C LEU A 169 5.94 -4.51 21.07
N ASP A 170 6.81 -5.37 21.58
CA ASP A 170 6.69 -6.00 22.91
C ASP A 170 6.60 -4.94 24.02
N ALA A 171 7.47 -3.93 23.98
CA ALA A 171 7.44 -2.85 24.97
C ALA A 171 6.14 -2.04 24.91
N LEU A 172 5.60 -1.79 23.71
CA LEU A 172 4.29 -1.16 23.53
C LEU A 172 3.20 -2.02 24.15
N LEU A 173 3.09 -3.29 23.75
CA LEU A 173 2.06 -4.21 24.19
C LEU A 173 2.14 -4.48 25.72
N TYR A 174 3.35 -4.55 26.26
CA TYR A 174 3.57 -4.64 27.70
C TYR A 174 3.03 -3.39 28.43
N THR A 175 3.32 -2.19 27.90
CA THR A 175 2.86 -0.93 28.51
C THR A 175 1.34 -0.81 28.56
N ILE A 176 0.65 -1.34 27.55
CA ILE A 176 -0.84 -1.29 27.47
C ILE A 176 -1.48 -2.59 27.99
N SER A 177 -0.72 -3.48 28.63
CA SER A 177 -1.18 -4.84 28.99
C SER A 177 -2.42 -4.86 29.92
N ASP A 178 -2.66 -3.82 30.70
CA ASP A 178 -3.84 -3.70 31.57
C ASP A 178 -5.08 -3.15 30.83
N CYS A 179 -4.91 -2.61 29.62
CA CYS A 179 -6.02 -2.08 28.85
C CYS A 179 -6.93 -3.19 28.30
N LYS A 180 -8.24 -2.95 28.24
CA LYS A 180 -9.24 -3.91 27.78
C LYS A 180 -9.38 -3.96 26.27
N ALA A 181 -9.10 -2.86 25.56
CA ALA A 181 -9.11 -2.75 24.10
C ALA A 181 -8.05 -1.75 23.63
N LEU A 182 -7.70 -1.85 22.34
CA LEU A 182 -6.80 -0.94 21.64
C LEU A 182 -7.55 -0.22 20.52
N ILE A 183 -7.48 1.09 20.48
CA ILE A 183 -7.85 1.93 19.35
C ILE A 183 -6.56 2.25 18.59
N LEU A 184 -6.39 1.69 17.39
CA LEU A 184 -5.22 1.87 16.54
C LEU A 184 -5.56 2.82 15.39
N ASP A 185 -5.18 4.07 15.53
CA ASP A 185 -5.45 5.11 14.54
C ASP A 185 -4.34 5.18 13.50
N ILE A 186 -4.68 4.76 12.27
CA ILE A 186 -3.79 4.85 11.10
C ILE A 186 -4.31 5.83 10.05
N ARG A 187 -5.25 6.69 10.40
CA ARG A 187 -5.77 7.71 9.47
C ARG A 187 -4.62 8.57 8.93
N CYS A 188 -4.68 8.87 7.64
CA CYS A 188 -3.64 9.58 6.89
C CYS A 188 -2.27 8.86 6.82
N ASN A 189 -2.19 7.57 7.15
CA ASN A 189 -1.00 6.77 6.92
C ASN A 189 -0.87 6.42 5.43
N GLY A 190 0.06 7.07 4.73
CA GLY A 190 0.29 6.88 3.30
C GLY A 190 1.01 5.58 2.93
N GLY A 191 1.31 4.72 3.89
CA GLY A 191 2.05 3.48 3.67
C GLY A 191 3.52 3.56 4.06
N GLY A 192 4.37 2.88 3.31
CA GLY A 192 5.81 2.73 3.55
C GLY A 192 6.25 1.28 3.29
N MET A 193 6.95 0.66 4.23
CA MET A 193 7.45 -0.71 4.10
C MET A 193 6.34 -1.74 4.39
N LEU A 194 6.10 -2.66 3.45
CA LEU A 194 5.19 -3.79 3.64
C LEU A 194 5.61 -4.67 4.83
N THR A 195 6.91 -4.93 4.97
CA THR A 195 7.46 -5.70 6.08
C THR A 195 7.18 -5.07 7.44
N ALA A 196 7.17 -3.73 7.55
CA ALA A 196 6.77 -3.05 8.78
C ALA A 196 5.29 -3.25 9.09
N ALA A 197 4.43 -3.19 8.07
CA ALA A 197 2.99 -3.47 8.21
C ALA A 197 2.75 -4.93 8.65
N GLU A 198 3.43 -5.89 8.05
CA GLU A 198 3.36 -7.30 8.41
C GLU A 198 3.89 -7.56 9.84
N THR A 199 5.03 -6.96 10.20
CA THR A 199 5.58 -7.07 11.56
C THR A 199 4.60 -6.54 12.61
N LEU A 200 3.97 -5.38 12.37
CA LEU A 200 2.95 -4.88 13.31
C LEU A 200 1.73 -5.81 13.36
N ALA A 201 1.22 -6.26 12.21
CA ALA A 201 0.05 -7.14 12.14
C ALA A 201 0.29 -8.49 12.82
N SER A 202 1.50 -9.04 12.76
CA SER A 202 1.86 -10.34 13.35
C SER A 202 1.68 -10.39 14.88
N HIS A 203 1.70 -9.24 15.56
CA HIS A 203 1.45 -9.14 16.99
C HIS A 203 -0.05 -9.20 17.37
N PHE A 204 -0.96 -9.32 16.40
CA PHE A 204 -2.40 -9.42 16.63
C PHE A 204 -2.97 -10.81 16.32
N THR A 205 -2.13 -11.80 16.02
CA THR A 205 -2.58 -13.16 15.80
C THR A 205 -1.69 -14.17 16.53
N SER A 206 -2.29 -15.20 17.15
CA SER A 206 -1.59 -16.35 17.73
C SER A 206 -1.49 -17.53 16.76
N LYS A 207 -2.01 -17.39 15.53
CA LYS A 207 -2.07 -18.46 14.53
C LYS A 207 -1.64 -17.95 13.16
N LYS A 208 -1.05 -18.85 12.35
CA LYS A 208 -0.83 -18.56 10.94
C LYS A 208 -2.19 -18.51 10.21
N ILE A 209 -2.50 -17.40 9.58
CA ILE A 209 -3.75 -17.18 8.84
C ILE A 209 -3.45 -16.82 7.38
N LYS A 210 -4.36 -17.19 6.47
CA LYS A 210 -4.35 -16.68 5.10
C LYS A 210 -4.87 -15.24 5.12
N ILE A 211 -4.13 -14.33 4.50
CA ILE A 211 -4.47 -12.89 4.42
C ILE A 211 -4.81 -12.42 3.01
N GLY A 212 -4.59 -13.25 2.01
CA GLY A 212 -4.83 -12.90 0.62
C GLY A 212 -4.02 -13.75 -0.33
N SER A 213 -3.80 -13.21 -1.51
CA SER A 213 -2.92 -13.80 -2.53
C SER A 213 -2.30 -12.71 -3.40
N ILE A 214 -1.17 -13.05 -4.04
CA ILE A 214 -0.51 -12.20 -5.02
C ILE A 214 -0.52 -12.90 -6.38
N MET A 215 -0.63 -12.14 -7.45
CA MET A 215 -0.46 -12.63 -8.82
C MET A 215 0.63 -11.84 -9.54
N HIS A 216 1.22 -12.46 -10.55
CA HIS A 216 2.27 -11.86 -11.37
C HIS A 216 1.85 -11.87 -12.83
N LYS A 217 2.16 -10.78 -13.56
CA LYS A 217 1.94 -10.74 -15.01
C LYS A 217 2.77 -11.84 -15.69
N THR A 218 2.12 -12.61 -16.59
CA THR A 218 2.74 -13.68 -17.38
C THR A 218 2.79 -13.37 -18.86
N GLY A 219 2.22 -12.24 -19.26
CA GLY A 219 2.16 -11.82 -20.66
C GLY A 219 1.62 -10.39 -20.82
N PRO A 220 1.55 -9.86 -22.06
CA PRO A 220 1.11 -8.50 -22.35
C PRO A 220 -0.40 -8.31 -22.24
N GLY A 221 -1.21 -9.37 -22.27
CA GLY A 221 -2.67 -9.26 -22.13
C GLY A 221 -3.07 -8.70 -20.76
N HIS A 222 -4.13 -7.91 -20.71
CA HIS A 222 -4.55 -7.25 -19.47
C HIS A 222 -4.87 -8.26 -18.36
N ASP A 223 -5.39 -9.44 -18.71
CA ASP A 223 -5.73 -10.53 -17.77
C ASP A 223 -4.70 -11.66 -17.72
N ALA A 224 -3.52 -11.46 -18.33
CA ALA A 224 -2.45 -12.46 -18.37
C ALA A 224 -1.71 -12.49 -17.02
N PHE A 225 -2.20 -13.27 -16.07
CA PHE A 225 -1.62 -13.43 -14.73
C PHE A 225 -1.28 -14.89 -14.42
N SER A 226 -0.37 -15.08 -13.47
CA SER A 226 -0.15 -16.38 -12.80
C SER A 226 -1.38 -16.80 -12.01
N SER A 227 -1.42 -18.10 -11.61
CA SER A 227 -2.35 -18.50 -10.56
C SER A 227 -2.07 -17.68 -9.28
N PRO A 228 -3.12 -17.38 -8.46
CA PRO A 228 -2.93 -16.66 -7.20
C PRO A 228 -2.05 -17.48 -6.23
N GLU A 229 -0.97 -16.87 -5.75
CA GLU A 229 -0.08 -17.43 -4.74
C GLU A 229 -0.54 -16.97 -3.35
N PRO A 230 -0.88 -17.90 -2.43
CA PRO A 230 -1.45 -17.52 -1.15
C PRO A 230 -0.45 -16.80 -0.25
N MET A 231 -0.87 -15.70 0.33
CA MET A 231 -0.15 -14.92 1.32
C MET A 231 -0.65 -15.27 2.73
N HIS A 232 0.27 -15.36 3.68
CA HIS A 232 -0.04 -15.71 5.06
C HIS A 232 0.63 -14.77 6.04
N LEU A 233 -0.09 -14.41 7.09
CA LEU A 233 0.45 -13.75 8.27
C LEU A 233 0.76 -14.82 9.32
N SER A 234 2.00 -14.85 9.79
CA SER A 234 2.43 -15.71 10.91
C SER A 234 2.45 -14.91 12.20
N PRO A 235 2.24 -15.52 13.37
CA PRO A 235 2.39 -14.85 14.65
C PRO A 235 3.81 -14.28 14.82
N ALA A 236 3.94 -13.19 15.56
CA ALA A 236 5.22 -12.74 16.08
C ALA A 236 5.77 -13.74 17.11
N ASP A 237 7.09 -13.75 17.27
CA ASP A 237 7.74 -14.55 18.34
C ASP A 237 7.58 -13.91 19.72
N GLY A 238 7.15 -12.64 19.80
CA GLY A 238 7.00 -11.83 20.99
C GLY A 238 5.58 -11.78 21.57
N ALA A 239 5.24 -10.63 22.18
CA ALA A 239 3.93 -10.39 22.78
C ALA A 239 2.83 -10.39 21.72
N ILE A 240 1.70 -11.04 22.03
CA ILE A 240 0.50 -11.10 21.18
C ILE A 240 -0.67 -10.38 21.87
N TRP A 241 -1.43 -9.60 21.11
CA TRP A 241 -2.64 -8.94 21.54
C TRP A 241 -3.87 -9.54 20.86
N GLU A 242 -4.72 -10.20 21.64
CA GLU A 242 -5.96 -10.85 21.15
C GLU A 242 -7.24 -10.24 21.78
N ARG A 243 -7.09 -9.09 22.47
CA ARG A 243 -8.25 -8.31 22.95
C ARG A 243 -8.80 -7.46 21.80
N PRO A 244 -10.00 -6.87 21.95
CA PRO A 244 -10.59 -6.02 20.91
C PRO A 244 -9.64 -4.95 20.41
N VAL A 245 -9.57 -4.81 19.07
CA VAL A 245 -8.83 -3.76 18.36
C VAL A 245 -9.79 -3.04 17.43
N ILE A 246 -9.81 -1.71 17.48
CA ILE A 246 -10.55 -0.88 16.56
C ILE A 246 -9.52 -0.10 15.73
N VAL A 247 -9.44 -0.41 14.44
CA VAL A 247 -8.51 0.25 13.51
C VAL A 247 -9.23 1.41 12.84
N LEU A 248 -8.75 2.64 13.07
CA LEU A 248 -9.34 3.82 12.47
C LEU A 248 -8.73 4.12 11.11
N THR A 249 -9.59 4.28 10.10
CA THR A 249 -9.21 4.48 8.71
C THR A 249 -9.83 5.73 8.08
N ASN A 250 -9.19 6.23 7.03
CA ASN A 250 -9.72 7.25 6.13
C ASN A 250 -9.08 7.11 4.73
N ARG A 251 -9.48 7.98 3.78
CA ARG A 251 -8.91 7.99 2.41
C ARG A 251 -7.41 8.25 2.33
N GLY A 252 -6.79 8.70 3.41
CA GLY A 252 -5.34 8.84 3.54
C GLY A 252 -4.59 7.52 3.78
N VAL A 253 -5.29 6.45 4.16
CA VAL A 253 -4.71 5.12 4.37
C VAL A 253 -4.42 4.47 3.01
N PHE A 254 -3.14 4.31 2.66
CA PHE A 254 -2.74 3.90 1.30
C PHE A 254 -1.56 2.92 1.30
N SER A 255 -1.40 2.13 0.23
CA SER A 255 -0.24 1.25 0.01
C SER A 255 -0.03 0.26 1.17
N ALA A 256 1.14 0.22 1.82
CA ALA A 256 1.41 -0.69 2.95
C ALA A 256 0.39 -0.54 4.09
N ALA A 257 -0.19 0.66 4.30
CA ALA A 257 -1.24 0.85 5.29
C ALA A 257 -2.58 0.24 4.84
N ASN A 258 -2.91 0.27 3.55
CA ASN A 258 -4.05 -0.47 3.01
C ASN A 258 -3.85 -1.99 3.13
N HIS A 259 -2.62 -2.47 2.88
CA HIS A 259 -2.26 -3.88 3.09
C HIS A 259 -2.36 -4.27 4.58
N PHE A 260 -1.97 -3.39 5.50
CA PHE A 260 -2.18 -3.58 6.93
C PHE A 260 -3.66 -3.76 7.27
N VAL A 261 -4.56 -2.90 6.74
CA VAL A 261 -6.01 -3.04 6.93
C VAL A 261 -6.52 -4.36 6.36
N MET A 262 -6.04 -4.77 5.18
CA MET A 262 -6.38 -6.05 4.56
C MET A 262 -6.02 -7.24 5.47
N MET A 263 -4.86 -7.21 6.14
CA MET A 263 -4.46 -8.24 7.11
C MET A 263 -5.32 -8.21 8.37
N MET A 264 -5.52 -7.02 8.94
CA MET A 264 -6.22 -6.86 10.23
C MET A 264 -7.70 -7.25 10.17
N ARG A 265 -8.38 -7.05 9.03
CA ARG A 265 -9.79 -7.43 8.87
C ARG A 265 -10.03 -8.94 8.91
N GLU A 266 -8.99 -9.76 8.70
CA GLU A 266 -9.08 -11.23 8.83
C GLU A 266 -9.07 -11.71 10.28
N LEU A 267 -8.87 -10.81 11.25
CA LEU A 267 -8.79 -11.13 12.66
C LEU A 267 -10.14 -10.94 13.36
N PRO A 268 -10.69 -11.96 14.05
CA PRO A 268 -12.07 -11.91 14.57
C PRO A 268 -12.28 -10.90 15.72
N HIS A 269 -11.22 -10.39 16.31
CA HIS A 269 -11.27 -9.38 17.38
C HIS A 269 -10.95 -7.97 16.89
N VAL A 270 -10.86 -7.77 15.57
CA VAL A 270 -10.58 -6.47 14.94
C VAL A 270 -11.82 -5.93 14.26
N VAL A 271 -12.06 -4.65 14.43
CA VAL A 271 -13.11 -3.88 13.72
C VAL A 271 -12.44 -2.72 12.99
N ILE A 272 -12.70 -2.56 11.72
CA ILE A 272 -12.26 -1.42 10.92
C ILE A 272 -13.34 -0.33 11.00
N MET A 273 -12.96 0.88 11.45
CA MET A 273 -13.91 1.98 11.65
C MET A 273 -13.42 3.27 10.99
N GLY A 274 -14.35 4.06 10.49
CA GLY A 274 -14.09 5.38 9.90
C GLY A 274 -14.55 5.48 8.47
N ASP A 275 -13.65 5.75 7.53
CA ASP A 275 -13.97 5.86 6.10
C ASP A 275 -13.18 4.82 5.29
N LYS A 276 -13.63 4.62 4.05
CA LYS A 276 -12.94 3.79 3.07
C LYS A 276 -11.47 4.17 2.95
N THR A 277 -10.58 3.19 2.86
CA THR A 277 -9.15 3.44 2.63
C THR A 277 -8.86 4.03 1.24
N GLY A 278 -7.64 4.49 1.03
CA GLY A 278 -7.18 5.01 -0.26
C GLY A 278 -6.74 3.96 -1.26
N GLY A 279 -6.61 2.71 -0.85
CA GLY A 279 -6.21 1.63 -1.75
C GLY A 279 -4.71 1.51 -1.96
N GLY A 280 -4.30 1.18 -3.20
CA GLY A 280 -2.89 0.96 -3.55
C GLY A 280 -2.41 -0.44 -3.20
N SER A 281 -3.06 -1.47 -3.76
CA SER A 281 -2.76 -2.89 -3.49
C SER A 281 -1.78 -3.53 -4.46
N GLY A 282 -1.32 -2.80 -5.49
CA GLY A 282 -0.34 -3.31 -6.44
C GLY A 282 1.11 -3.12 -5.97
N LEU A 283 1.96 -4.14 -6.12
CA LEU A 283 3.39 -3.97 -5.91
C LEU A 283 3.96 -3.10 -7.04
N PRO A 284 4.57 -1.94 -6.72
CA PRO A 284 5.08 -1.06 -7.75
C PRO A 284 6.42 -1.53 -8.31
N MET A 285 6.61 -1.31 -9.62
CA MET A 285 7.89 -1.39 -10.29
C MET A 285 8.16 -0.12 -11.10
N SER A 286 9.37 0.03 -11.60
CA SER A 286 9.75 1.17 -12.45
C SER A 286 10.33 0.71 -13.77
N ASN A 287 10.06 1.47 -14.84
CA ASN A 287 10.69 1.34 -16.15
C ASN A 287 11.29 2.67 -16.59
N THR A 288 12.31 2.60 -17.42
CA THR A 288 12.95 3.77 -18.02
C THR A 288 12.44 3.98 -19.45
N LEU A 289 12.08 5.20 -19.80
CA LEU A 289 11.72 5.64 -21.14
C LEU A 289 12.97 5.90 -22.00
N PRO A 290 12.88 5.95 -23.34
CA PRO A 290 14.02 6.20 -24.22
C PRO A 290 14.82 7.47 -23.88
N ASN A 291 14.14 8.53 -23.43
CA ASN A 291 14.76 9.80 -22.99
C ASN A 291 15.30 9.79 -21.55
N GLY A 292 15.40 8.62 -20.92
CA GLY A 292 15.90 8.46 -19.55
C GLY A 292 14.93 8.80 -18.43
N TRP A 293 13.68 9.19 -18.73
CA TRP A 293 12.66 9.39 -17.68
C TRP A 293 12.24 8.06 -17.08
N SER A 294 11.74 8.09 -15.84
CA SER A 294 11.29 6.89 -15.14
C SER A 294 9.79 6.91 -14.91
N VAL A 295 9.09 5.86 -15.32
CA VAL A 295 7.70 5.62 -14.94
C VAL A 295 7.64 4.55 -13.86
N ARG A 296 6.92 4.83 -12.76
CA ARG A 296 6.58 3.87 -11.70
C ARG A 296 5.11 3.49 -11.84
N PHE A 297 4.76 2.24 -11.64
CA PHE A 297 3.40 1.71 -11.77
C PHE A 297 3.23 0.40 -11.01
N SER A 298 1.98 0.03 -10.69
CA SER A 298 1.63 -1.25 -10.07
C SER A 298 1.77 -2.40 -11.05
N ALA A 299 2.57 -3.43 -10.70
CA ALA A 299 2.90 -4.56 -11.59
C ALA A 299 2.33 -5.91 -11.15
N SER A 300 2.09 -6.11 -9.85
CA SER A 300 1.57 -7.36 -9.30
C SER A 300 0.42 -7.04 -8.37
N PRO A 301 -0.82 -7.44 -8.70
CA PRO A 301 -1.96 -7.19 -7.85
C PRO A 301 -1.93 -8.09 -6.62
N ILE A 302 -2.26 -7.52 -5.46
CA ILE A 302 -2.54 -8.25 -4.23
C ILE A 302 -4.05 -8.28 -4.04
N LEU A 303 -4.59 -9.47 -3.82
CA LEU A 303 -6.00 -9.73 -3.56
C LEU A 303 -6.21 -10.04 -2.07
N ASP A 304 -7.39 -9.72 -1.55
CA ASP A 304 -7.78 -10.10 -0.18
C ASP A 304 -7.99 -11.61 -0.03
N ALA A 305 -8.40 -12.05 1.15
CA ALA A 305 -8.59 -13.48 1.46
C ALA A 305 -9.72 -14.13 0.63
N GLU A 306 -10.72 -13.35 0.19
CA GLU A 306 -11.81 -13.74 -0.68
C GLU A 306 -11.45 -13.68 -2.17
N GLY A 307 -10.31 -13.10 -2.54
CA GLY A 307 -9.87 -12.96 -3.92
C GLY A 307 -10.31 -11.65 -4.61
N ASN A 308 -10.73 -10.65 -3.86
CA ASN A 308 -11.12 -9.35 -4.40
C ASN A 308 -9.94 -8.38 -4.46
N HIS A 309 -9.98 -7.47 -5.42
CA HIS A 309 -9.05 -6.34 -5.48
C HIS A 309 -9.33 -5.31 -4.38
N THR A 310 -8.26 -4.82 -3.74
CA THR A 310 -8.32 -3.72 -2.77
C THR A 310 -7.65 -2.43 -3.28
N GLU A 311 -7.38 -2.36 -4.59
CA GLU A 311 -6.69 -1.23 -5.23
C GLU A 311 -7.42 0.11 -5.01
N PHE A 312 -8.75 0.09 -5.12
CA PHE A 312 -9.55 1.30 -4.92
C PHE A 312 -10.10 1.45 -3.50
N GLY A 313 -9.46 0.79 -2.55
CA GLY A 313 -9.72 0.91 -1.12
C GLY A 313 -10.59 -0.19 -0.53
N ILE A 314 -10.52 -0.27 0.80
CA ILE A 314 -11.27 -1.22 1.65
C ILE A 314 -12.34 -0.44 2.39
N GLU A 315 -13.59 -0.89 2.30
CA GLU A 315 -14.69 -0.31 3.10
C GLU A 315 -14.52 -0.68 4.59
N PRO A 316 -14.80 0.24 5.52
CA PRO A 316 -14.79 -0.07 6.93
C PRO A 316 -16.01 -0.91 7.33
N ASP A 317 -15.90 -1.67 8.42
CA ASP A 317 -17.03 -2.40 9.03
C ASP A 317 -18.04 -1.43 9.64
N VAL A 318 -17.54 -0.33 10.23
CA VAL A 318 -18.35 0.74 10.83
C VAL A 318 -18.00 2.08 10.20
N LYS A 319 -18.90 2.59 9.34
CA LYS A 319 -18.70 3.88 8.67
C LYS A 319 -19.04 5.05 9.60
N VAL A 320 -18.04 5.88 9.89
CA VAL A 320 -18.15 7.08 10.76
C VAL A 320 -17.38 8.22 10.12
N SER A 321 -17.95 9.42 10.17
CA SER A 321 -17.28 10.66 9.74
C SER A 321 -17.27 11.68 10.88
N ILE A 322 -16.27 12.54 10.90
CA ILE A 322 -16.22 13.66 11.85
C ILE A 322 -17.36 14.63 11.53
N THR A 323 -18.22 14.91 12.52
CA THR A 323 -19.31 15.87 12.35
C THR A 323 -18.80 17.30 12.54
N SER A 324 -19.44 18.26 11.85
CA SER A 324 -19.11 19.68 12.02
C SER A 324 -19.37 20.18 13.46
N GLU A 325 -20.35 19.59 14.13
CA GLU A 325 -20.66 19.93 15.52
C GLU A 325 -19.51 19.54 16.45
N ASP A 326 -19.06 18.28 16.37
CA ASP A 326 -17.95 17.77 17.20
C ASP A 326 -16.65 18.48 16.86
N TRP A 327 -16.37 18.70 15.56
CA TRP A 327 -15.21 19.45 15.12
C TRP A 327 -15.13 20.83 15.80
N ASN A 328 -16.23 21.57 15.82
CA ASN A 328 -16.30 22.89 16.44
C ASN A 328 -16.16 22.86 17.97
N ARG A 329 -16.47 21.72 18.60
CA ARG A 329 -16.31 21.46 20.03
C ARG A 329 -14.91 20.94 20.39
N GLY A 330 -14.05 20.71 19.40
CA GLY A 330 -12.72 20.12 19.60
C GLY A 330 -12.74 18.62 19.89
N VAL A 331 -13.78 17.92 19.42
CA VAL A 331 -14.03 16.49 19.60
C VAL A 331 -13.82 15.76 18.27
N ASP A 332 -13.20 14.60 18.30
CA ASP A 332 -13.08 13.70 17.15
C ASP A 332 -14.18 12.64 17.22
N THR A 333 -15.23 12.80 16.41
CA THR A 333 -16.39 11.89 16.39
C THR A 333 -15.97 10.43 16.20
N ILE A 334 -14.95 10.16 15.35
CA ILE A 334 -14.52 8.80 15.06
C ILE A 334 -13.86 8.16 16.29
N ILE A 335 -13.03 8.89 17.02
CA ILE A 335 -12.41 8.40 18.28
C ILE A 335 -13.47 8.19 19.36
N GLU A 336 -14.46 9.09 19.49
CA GLU A 336 -15.56 8.93 20.46
C GLU A 336 -16.42 7.69 20.16
N GLU A 337 -16.77 7.47 18.90
CA GLU A 337 -17.50 6.25 18.51
C GLU A 337 -16.66 4.98 18.71
N ALA A 338 -15.33 5.05 18.47
CA ALA A 338 -14.43 3.94 18.77
C ALA A 338 -14.37 3.63 20.28
N LEU A 339 -14.39 4.65 21.15
CA LEU A 339 -14.45 4.46 22.61
C LEU A 339 -15.77 3.81 23.05
N LYS A 340 -16.91 4.20 22.46
CA LYS A 340 -18.21 3.56 22.72
C LYS A 340 -18.19 2.09 22.28
N LEU A 341 -17.71 1.80 21.07
CA LEU A 341 -17.58 0.43 20.57
C LEU A 341 -16.63 -0.40 21.44
N ALA A 342 -15.50 0.17 21.88
CA ALA A 342 -14.58 -0.51 22.81
C ALA A 342 -15.27 -0.87 24.13
N GLU A 343 -16.16 -0.01 24.64
CA GLU A 343 -16.95 -0.31 25.84
C GLU A 343 -17.94 -1.46 25.60
N GLU A 344 -18.64 -1.49 24.47
CA GLU A 344 -19.57 -2.56 24.11
C GLU A 344 -18.86 -3.90 23.98
N LEU A 345 -17.78 -3.97 23.16
CA LEU A 345 -17.01 -5.21 22.93
C LEU A 345 -16.34 -5.77 24.18
N THR A 346 -16.12 -4.95 25.20
CA THR A 346 -15.50 -5.39 26.45
C THR A 346 -16.51 -5.77 27.54
N LYS A 347 -17.78 -5.33 27.46
CA LYS A 347 -18.86 -5.79 28.34
C LYS A 347 -19.35 -7.19 28.01
N GLU A 348 -19.52 -7.50 26.71
CA GLU A 348 -19.98 -8.81 26.24
C GLU A 348 -19.04 -9.97 26.61
N LYS A 349 -17.77 -9.70 26.93
CA LYS A 349 -16.79 -10.70 27.39
C LYS A 349 -16.74 -10.89 28.90
N GLU A 350 -17.44 -10.05 29.68
CA GLU A 350 -17.54 -10.16 31.15
C GLU A 350 -18.81 -10.91 31.61
N GLU A 351 -19.80 -11.13 30.72
CA GLU A 351 -20.99 -11.98 30.91
C GLU A 351 -20.75 -13.43 30.42
#